data_584f66d77a7a0672efd00f82a8dee27e
#
_entry.id   584f66d77a7a0672efd00f82a8dee27e
#
_cell.length_a   1.000
_cell.length_b   1.000
_cell.length_c   1.000
_cell.angle_alpha   90.00
_cell.angle_beta   90.00
_cell.angle_gamma   90.00
#
_symmetry.space_group_name_H-M   'P 1'
#
loop_
_entity.id
_entity.type
_entity.pdbx_description
1 polymer ?
#
loop_
_entity_poly.entity_id
_entity_poly.type
_entity_poly.pdbx_seq_one_letter_code
_entity_poly.pdbx_strand_id
1 'polypeptide(L)'
;MANLTRRQWLKVGLAVGGMVTFGLSYRDVAKRAIDGLLDGTSGKITRDRIFANALIPEANARPHWQQNPQQVISMTQCFGCWTQCGVRVRVDTEQGKVLRIAGNPYHPLSHEHHIDASVPFATAMEQLTGESGLDARSTACARGATLLEGLYSPLRILEPMKRVGKRGEGKWQRISFEQLIKEVVEGGDLFGEGHVDGLRAIHDPTTPLDAKHPGFGPKSNQLLVTNTSDEGRDTFLRRFALNSFGSKNFGAHGAYCGLAYRAGSGALMGDLDKNTHVKPDWDNVEFALFMGTSPAQSGNPFKRQARQLASARLRDDFRYVVVAPALPLTTVLADDRGHWQPVRPGSDSALAMGMISWIIDKQRYNADYLAIPGVQAMQQAGEKSWTNATHLVITDEIPTLAGQHLTLAHLSANAAQEPVVVNEAGEIVAASSCPRAQLFVTREVTLADGQTVTVKSSFQCLRESAEKLSLTQYSQQCGVSEADIAVLADAFTRHGRKAAVITHGGMMAGNGFYNAWSVMMLNALIGNLSLEGGVFVG
;
A
#
# COMPACT_ATOMS: atom_id res chain seq x y z
N MET A 1 -18.74 -14.83 62.09
CA MET A 1 -18.35 -15.22 60.71
C MET A 1 -19.52 -14.88 59.79
N ALA A 2 -19.36 -13.93 58.90
CA ALA A 2 -20.42 -13.51 58.00
C ALA A 2 -20.71 -14.63 56.98
N ASN A 3 -21.96 -15.10 56.94
CA ASN A 3 -22.40 -16.10 55.96
C ASN A 3 -22.44 -15.49 54.58
N LEU A 4 -21.39 -15.71 53.78
CA LEU A 4 -21.35 -15.31 52.39
C LEU A 4 -22.30 -16.18 51.57
N THR A 5 -23.10 -15.58 50.74
CA THR A 5 -23.97 -16.27 49.79
C THR A 5 -23.15 -17.02 48.72
N ARG A 6 -23.73 -18.07 48.12
CA ARG A 6 -23.07 -18.84 47.02
C ARG A 6 -22.53 -17.96 45.89
N ARG A 7 -23.21 -16.85 45.58
CA ARG A 7 -22.79 -15.89 44.58
C ARG A 7 -21.60 -15.04 45.03
N GLN A 8 -21.51 -14.74 46.31
CA GLN A 8 -20.36 -14.02 46.89
C GLN A 8 -19.14 -14.93 46.96
N TRP A 9 -19.31 -16.23 47.31
CA TRP A 9 -18.25 -17.23 47.24
C TRP A 9 -17.71 -17.43 45.84
N LEU A 10 -18.57 -17.45 44.80
CA LEU A 10 -18.14 -17.50 43.39
C LEU A 10 -17.34 -16.27 42.99
N LYS A 11 -17.74 -15.09 43.40
CA LYS A 11 -16.99 -13.84 43.12
C LYS A 11 -15.63 -13.79 43.81
N VAL A 12 -15.57 -14.25 45.06
CA VAL A 12 -14.31 -14.37 45.81
C VAL A 12 -13.40 -15.42 45.16
N GLY A 13 -13.95 -16.57 44.78
CA GLY A 13 -13.20 -17.62 44.09
C GLY A 13 -12.65 -17.17 42.73
N LEU A 14 -13.43 -16.42 41.96
CA LEU A 14 -12.98 -15.83 40.68
C LEU A 14 -11.92 -14.75 40.89
N ALA A 15 -12.07 -13.91 41.91
CA ALA A 15 -11.08 -12.88 42.23
C ALA A 15 -9.77 -13.49 42.74
N VAL A 16 -9.83 -14.47 43.62
CA VAL A 16 -8.65 -15.18 44.15
C VAL A 16 -8.00 -16.02 43.04
N GLY A 17 -8.79 -16.75 42.23
CA GLY A 17 -8.29 -17.50 41.08
C GLY A 17 -7.64 -16.59 40.05
N GLY A 18 -8.25 -15.44 39.74
CA GLY A 18 -7.69 -14.44 38.87
C GLY A 18 -6.38 -13.85 39.39
N MET A 19 -6.29 -13.52 40.68
CA MET A 19 -5.06 -13.04 41.31
C MET A 19 -3.95 -14.10 41.33
N VAL A 20 -4.30 -15.37 41.58
CA VAL A 20 -3.32 -16.46 41.55
C VAL A 20 -2.82 -16.70 40.13
N THR A 21 -3.71 -16.74 39.15
CA THR A 21 -3.33 -16.91 37.74
C THR A 21 -2.49 -15.72 37.26
N PHE A 22 -2.89 -14.50 37.59
CA PHE A 22 -2.12 -13.30 37.31
C PHE A 22 -0.75 -13.33 37.99
N GLY A 23 -0.69 -13.68 39.28
CA GLY A 23 0.55 -13.79 40.03
C GLY A 23 1.50 -14.86 39.49
N LEU A 24 0.97 -16.03 39.07
CA LEU A 24 1.77 -17.08 38.43
C LEU A 24 2.27 -16.68 37.06
N SER A 25 1.42 -16.03 36.24
CA SER A 25 1.78 -15.56 34.89
C SER A 25 2.81 -14.44 34.93
N TYR A 26 2.80 -13.61 35.97
CA TYR A 26 3.71 -12.48 36.13
C TYR A 26 4.74 -12.69 37.25
N ARG A 27 4.88 -13.90 37.76
CA ARG A 27 5.84 -14.23 38.83
C ARG A 27 7.25 -13.73 38.53
N ASP A 28 7.71 -13.93 37.30
CA ASP A 28 9.04 -13.51 36.88
C ASP A 28 9.16 -11.98 36.77
N VAL A 29 8.09 -11.29 36.41
CA VAL A 29 8.03 -9.83 36.38
C VAL A 29 8.02 -9.28 37.81
N ALA A 30 7.20 -9.87 38.69
CA ALA A 30 7.14 -9.47 40.11
C ALA A 30 8.47 -9.72 40.81
N LYS A 31 9.10 -10.88 40.58
CA LYS A 31 10.41 -11.21 41.13
C LYS A 31 11.47 -10.20 40.67
N ARG A 32 11.49 -9.86 39.38
CA ARG A 32 12.43 -8.86 38.82
C ARG A 32 12.19 -7.46 39.38
N ALA A 33 10.92 -7.09 39.60
CA ALA A 33 10.58 -5.81 40.20
C ALA A 33 11.05 -5.74 41.66
N ILE A 34 10.86 -6.83 42.42
CA ILE A 34 11.31 -6.95 43.81
C ILE A 34 12.84 -6.96 43.87
N ASP A 35 13.50 -7.78 43.06
CA ASP A 35 14.96 -7.82 42.96
C ASP A 35 15.54 -6.43 42.57
N GLY A 36 14.87 -5.72 41.65
CA GLY A 36 15.26 -4.34 41.25
C GLY A 36 15.07 -3.31 42.37
N LEU A 37 14.04 -3.47 43.21
CA LEU A 37 13.79 -2.61 44.38
C LEU A 37 14.76 -2.89 45.50
N LEU A 38 15.06 -4.16 45.76
CA LEU A 38 15.93 -4.58 46.88
C LEU A 38 17.41 -4.33 46.55
N ASP A 39 17.83 -4.58 45.33
CA ASP A 39 19.24 -4.49 44.91
C ASP A 39 19.62 -3.15 44.33
N GLY A 40 18.69 -2.22 44.18
CA GLY A 40 18.96 -0.90 43.57
C GLY A 40 19.39 -0.99 42.11
N THR A 41 19.11 -2.13 41.44
CA THR A 41 19.63 -2.47 40.10
C THR A 41 18.57 -2.39 39.01
N SER A 42 17.71 -1.39 39.05
CA SER A 42 16.71 -1.17 37.98
C SER A 42 17.29 -1.14 36.56
N GLY A 43 18.60 -0.93 36.43
CA GLY A 43 19.30 -1.01 35.14
C GLY A 43 19.70 -2.41 34.67
N LYS A 44 19.66 -3.44 35.54
CA LYS A 44 20.04 -4.82 35.14
C LYS A 44 18.98 -5.55 34.30
N ILE A 45 17.71 -5.16 34.41
CA ILE A 45 16.60 -5.80 33.70
C ILE A 45 16.71 -5.65 32.18
N THR A 46 17.35 -4.60 31.72
CA THR A 46 17.47 -4.29 30.30
C THR A 46 18.65 -4.99 29.62
N ARG A 47 19.50 -5.69 30.38
CA ARG A 47 20.80 -6.13 29.89
C ARG A 47 20.78 -7.29 28.92
N ASP A 48 20.03 -8.32 29.15
CA ASP A 48 20.39 -9.60 28.58
C ASP A 48 19.45 -10.12 27.48
N ARG A 49 18.23 -9.66 27.41
CA ARG A 49 17.28 -10.27 26.48
C ARG A 49 16.53 -9.34 25.56
N ILE A 50 16.24 -8.12 25.99
CA ILE A 50 15.40 -7.20 25.20
C ILE A 50 16.22 -6.25 24.33
N PHE A 51 17.36 -5.77 24.82
CA PHE A 51 18.24 -4.83 24.11
C PHE A 51 19.57 -5.44 23.71
N ALA A 52 19.58 -6.70 23.50
CA ALA A 52 20.75 -7.47 23.21
C ALA A 52 21.47 -6.97 21.94
N ASN A 53 22.31 -6.00 22.08
CA ASN A 53 23.25 -5.52 21.08
C ASN A 53 24.63 -6.16 21.32
N ALA A 54 25.53 -6.10 20.36
CA ALA A 54 26.93 -6.42 20.59
C ALA A 54 27.58 -5.44 21.57
N LEU A 55 26.94 -4.29 21.83
CA LEU A 55 27.36 -3.34 22.84
C LEU A 55 26.49 -3.50 24.08
N ILE A 56 27.10 -3.68 25.25
CA ILE A 56 26.43 -3.85 26.54
C ILE A 56 26.86 -2.66 27.43
N PRO A 57 25.91 -1.89 28.01
CA PRO A 57 26.29 -0.85 28.95
C PRO A 57 26.80 -1.46 30.25
N GLU A 58 27.87 -0.93 30.79
CA GLU A 58 28.35 -1.32 32.11
C GLU A 58 27.42 -0.83 33.22
N ALA A 59 27.35 -1.61 34.31
CA ALA A 59 26.35 -1.46 35.36
C ALA A 59 26.27 -0.08 36.00
N ASN A 60 27.38 0.58 36.18
CA ASN A 60 27.51 1.78 37.00
C ASN A 60 28.14 2.96 36.26
N ALA A 61 28.41 2.83 34.98
CA ALA A 61 29.03 3.86 34.18
C ALA A 61 28.13 4.25 33.03
N ARG A 62 27.42 5.32 33.13
CA ARG A 62 26.85 6.01 31.97
C ARG A 62 27.96 6.94 31.44
N PRO A 63 28.34 6.79 30.20
CA PRO A 63 27.82 5.99 29.06
C PRO A 63 28.81 4.92 28.57
N HIS A 64 29.42 4.11 29.42
CA HIS A 64 30.40 3.14 28.98
C HIS A 64 29.73 1.88 28.37
N TRP A 65 29.97 1.69 27.11
CA TRP A 65 29.54 0.53 26.33
C TRP A 65 30.72 -0.41 26.13
N GLN A 66 30.57 -1.65 26.50
CA GLN A 66 31.54 -2.69 26.16
C GLN A 66 31.07 -3.50 24.97
N GLN A 67 31.95 -3.70 24.01
CA GLN A 67 31.69 -4.61 22.91
C GLN A 67 31.70 -6.07 23.41
N ASN A 68 30.68 -6.82 23.08
CA ASN A 68 30.67 -8.26 23.28
C ASN A 68 31.51 -8.93 22.18
N PRO A 69 32.67 -9.55 22.51
CA PRO A 69 33.58 -10.09 21.50
C PRO A 69 33.02 -11.29 20.75
N GLN A 70 31.99 -11.95 21.30
CA GLN A 70 31.34 -13.11 20.69
C GLN A 70 30.16 -12.74 19.79
N GLN A 71 29.88 -11.46 19.65
CA GLN A 71 28.73 -10.98 18.89
C GLN A 71 29.11 -9.83 17.98
N VAL A 72 28.49 -9.84 16.80
CA VAL A 72 28.61 -8.74 15.83
C VAL A 72 27.23 -8.22 15.46
N ILE A 73 27.17 -6.95 15.12
CA ILE A 73 25.98 -6.34 14.50
C ILE A 73 26.27 -6.14 13.03
N SER A 74 25.40 -6.70 12.20
CA SER A 74 25.44 -6.53 10.76
C SER A 74 24.20 -5.78 10.30
N MET A 75 24.37 -4.86 9.36
CA MET A 75 23.27 -4.11 8.74
C MET A 75 22.79 -4.86 7.51
N THR A 76 21.47 -4.96 7.36
CA THR A 76 20.83 -5.62 6.23
C THR A 76 19.45 -5.04 5.99
N GLN A 77 18.70 -5.62 5.06
CA GLN A 77 17.32 -5.25 4.77
C GLN A 77 16.36 -6.36 5.17
N CYS A 78 15.17 -5.96 5.60
CA CYS A 78 14.06 -6.84 5.89
C CYS A 78 13.24 -7.07 4.62
N PHE A 79 13.08 -8.33 4.22
CA PHE A 79 12.21 -8.73 3.12
C PHE A 79 10.88 -9.36 3.57
N GLY A 80 10.44 -9.08 4.77
CA GLY A 80 9.13 -9.50 5.27
C GLY A 80 7.95 -8.83 4.56
N CYS A 81 8.19 -7.74 3.86
CA CYS A 81 7.26 -7.04 2.97
C CYS A 81 8.01 -6.07 2.03
N TRP A 82 7.29 -5.49 1.07
CA TRP A 82 7.80 -4.53 0.08
C TRP A 82 8.42 -3.23 0.65
N THR A 83 8.23 -2.94 1.94
CA THR A 83 8.82 -1.73 2.53
C THR A 83 10.36 -1.81 2.59
N GLN A 84 10.94 -3.02 2.60
CA GLN A 84 12.38 -3.25 2.60
C GLN A 84 13.13 -2.43 3.65
N CYS A 85 12.56 -2.32 4.85
CA CYS A 85 13.16 -1.53 5.93
C CYS A 85 14.58 -2.01 6.24
N GLY A 86 15.50 -1.06 6.41
CA GLY A 86 16.81 -1.36 6.95
C GLY A 86 16.70 -1.92 8.37
N VAL A 87 17.38 -3.01 8.60
CA VAL A 87 17.46 -3.68 9.90
C VAL A 87 18.90 -3.96 10.28
N ARG A 88 19.15 -4.06 11.56
CA ARG A 88 20.38 -4.59 12.13
C ARG A 88 20.10 -5.95 12.71
N VAL A 89 20.99 -6.88 12.44
CA VAL A 89 20.95 -8.23 12.97
C VAL A 89 22.12 -8.44 13.93
N ARG A 90 21.85 -9.03 15.06
CA ARG A 90 22.86 -9.44 16.02
C ARG A 90 23.19 -10.92 15.76
N VAL A 91 24.43 -11.20 15.51
CA VAL A 91 24.94 -12.54 15.17
C VAL A 91 25.89 -13.00 16.25
N ASP A 92 25.68 -14.19 16.77
CA ASP A 92 26.65 -14.93 17.57
C ASP A 92 27.68 -15.53 16.61
N THR A 93 28.93 -15.11 16.75
CA THR A 93 30.02 -15.50 15.84
C THR A 93 30.51 -16.92 16.08
N GLU A 94 30.36 -17.48 17.30
CA GLU A 94 30.76 -18.84 17.62
C GLU A 94 29.74 -19.85 17.08
N GLN A 95 28.46 -19.56 17.25
CA GLN A 95 27.38 -20.44 16.79
C GLN A 95 26.92 -20.17 15.37
N GLY A 96 27.35 -19.05 14.75
CA GLY A 96 26.87 -18.61 13.46
C GLY A 96 25.36 -18.32 13.45
N LYS A 97 24.78 -17.93 14.58
CA LYS A 97 23.33 -17.73 14.73
C LYS A 97 22.95 -16.27 14.81
N VAL A 98 21.89 -15.91 14.09
CA VAL A 98 21.21 -14.63 14.27
C VAL A 98 20.40 -14.71 15.54
N LEU A 99 20.71 -13.83 16.50
CA LEU A 99 20.07 -13.81 17.82
C LEU A 99 18.91 -12.83 17.88
N ARG A 100 18.96 -11.76 17.09
CA ARG A 100 17.94 -10.71 17.13
C ARG A 100 17.93 -9.90 15.84
N ILE A 101 16.74 -9.38 15.51
CA ILE A 101 16.53 -8.37 14.47
C ILE A 101 15.97 -7.11 15.13
N ALA A 102 16.54 -5.96 14.81
CA ALA A 102 16.09 -4.64 15.27
C ALA A 102 16.10 -3.65 14.09
N GLY A 103 15.43 -2.52 14.22
CA GLY A 103 15.47 -1.47 13.20
C GLY A 103 16.86 -0.87 13.06
N ASN A 104 17.21 -0.46 11.83
CA ASN A 104 18.43 0.27 11.55
C ASN A 104 18.17 1.79 11.66
N PRO A 105 18.76 2.48 12.64
CA PRO A 105 18.52 3.91 12.84
C PRO A 105 19.10 4.80 11.73
N TYR A 106 20.02 4.30 10.91
CA TYR A 106 20.57 5.02 9.76
C TYR A 106 19.66 4.96 8.53
N HIS A 107 18.63 4.11 8.53
CA HIS A 107 17.83 3.86 7.35
C HIS A 107 16.58 4.75 7.31
N PRO A 108 16.38 5.58 6.27
CA PRO A 108 15.31 6.58 6.22
C PRO A 108 13.91 5.97 6.26
N LEU A 109 13.68 4.79 5.69
CA LEU A 109 12.39 4.11 5.78
C LEU A 109 12.13 3.50 7.17
N SER A 110 13.17 3.35 7.99
CA SER A 110 13.06 2.82 9.34
C SER A 110 12.85 3.91 10.40
N HIS A 111 13.23 5.14 10.08
CA HIS A 111 13.08 6.29 10.96
C HIS A 111 13.03 7.59 10.16
N GLU A 112 12.18 8.55 10.54
CA GLU A 112 12.09 9.86 9.86
C GLU A 112 13.28 10.73 10.13
N HIS A 113 13.70 10.79 11.41
CA HIS A 113 14.91 11.45 11.85
C HIS A 113 16.05 10.45 11.92
N HIS A 114 16.39 9.84 10.77
CA HIS A 114 17.46 8.84 10.72
C HIS A 114 18.82 9.49 11.04
N ILE A 115 19.69 8.69 11.67
CA ILE A 115 21.05 9.12 11.99
C ILE A 115 21.84 9.18 10.68
N ASP A 116 22.60 10.25 10.49
CA ASP A 116 23.46 10.41 9.32
C ASP A 116 24.46 9.25 9.22
N ALA A 117 24.69 8.77 8.01
CA ALA A 117 25.58 7.64 7.76
C ALA A 117 27.04 7.89 8.13
N SER A 118 27.45 9.15 8.27
CA SER A 118 28.79 9.54 8.72
C SER A 118 29.00 9.40 10.23
N VAL A 119 27.91 9.29 11.02
CA VAL A 119 28.00 9.14 12.48
C VAL A 119 28.53 7.73 12.81
N PRO A 120 29.63 7.60 13.56
CA PRO A 120 30.17 6.30 13.96
C PRO A 120 29.17 5.49 14.76
N PHE A 121 29.18 4.15 14.59
CA PHE A 121 28.23 3.25 15.21
C PHE A 121 28.18 3.37 16.74
N ALA A 122 29.33 3.51 17.41
CA ALA A 122 29.39 3.71 18.87
C ALA A 122 28.65 4.98 19.30
N THR A 123 28.89 6.10 18.63
CA THR A 123 28.22 7.37 18.88
C THR A 123 26.71 7.28 18.61
N ALA A 124 26.33 6.59 17.53
CA ALA A 124 24.91 6.36 17.25
C ALA A 124 24.24 5.50 18.33
N MET A 125 24.93 4.55 18.91
CA MET A 125 24.40 3.74 20.01
C MET A 125 24.21 4.56 21.28
N GLU A 126 25.07 5.52 21.57
CA GLU A 126 24.92 6.46 22.68
C GLU A 126 23.69 7.35 22.47
N GLN A 127 23.47 7.85 21.27
CA GLN A 127 22.28 8.63 20.91
C GLN A 127 20.97 7.84 21.02
N LEU A 128 21.02 6.51 20.99
CA LEU A 128 19.84 5.65 21.14
C LEU A 128 19.49 5.32 22.60
N THR A 129 20.19 5.89 23.56
CA THR A 129 19.98 5.72 25.00
C THR A 129 19.49 6.99 25.67
N GLY A 130 18.81 6.86 26.81
CA GLY A 130 18.23 8.01 27.53
C GLY A 130 16.99 8.59 26.85
N GLU A 131 16.59 9.80 27.27
CA GLU A 131 15.40 10.48 26.77
C GLU A 131 15.52 10.85 25.29
N SER A 132 16.65 11.42 24.89
CA SER A 132 16.93 11.72 23.48
C SER A 132 16.94 10.49 22.56
N GLY A 133 17.18 9.31 23.11
CA GLY A 133 17.15 8.06 22.37
C GLY A 133 15.75 7.62 21.95
N LEU A 134 14.69 8.18 22.53
CA LEU A 134 13.33 7.87 22.11
C LEU A 134 13.04 8.40 20.70
N ASP A 135 13.54 9.57 20.38
CA ASP A 135 13.33 10.22 19.08
C ASP A 135 14.12 9.55 17.97
N ALA A 136 15.32 9.04 18.28
CA ALA A 136 16.18 8.37 17.31
C ALA A 136 15.98 6.84 17.22
N ARG A 137 15.09 6.25 18.03
CA ARG A 137 14.87 4.79 18.03
C ARG A 137 14.26 4.29 16.73
N SER A 138 14.91 3.33 16.13
CA SER A 138 14.36 2.53 15.04
C SER A 138 14.08 1.11 15.51
N THR A 139 12.86 0.66 15.30
CA THR A 139 12.42 -0.70 15.65
C THR A 139 12.07 -1.49 14.40
N ALA A 140 12.32 -2.79 14.37
CA ALA A 140 11.65 -3.65 13.43
C ALA A 140 10.17 -3.77 13.82
N CYS A 141 9.26 -3.82 12.85
CA CYS A 141 7.87 -4.16 13.15
C CYS A 141 7.75 -5.63 13.57
N ALA A 142 6.59 -6.05 14.09
CA ALA A 142 6.37 -7.41 14.52
C ALA A 142 6.74 -8.44 13.44
N ARG A 143 6.35 -8.21 12.17
CA ARG A 143 6.72 -9.07 11.03
C ARG A 143 8.24 -9.17 10.85
N GLY A 144 8.96 -8.05 10.87
CA GLY A 144 10.43 -8.05 10.74
C GLY A 144 11.12 -8.71 11.92
N ALA A 145 10.63 -8.52 13.14
CA ALA A 145 11.19 -9.11 14.34
C ALA A 145 11.02 -10.64 14.39
N THR A 146 9.92 -11.16 13.85
CA THR A 146 9.60 -12.60 13.83
C THR A 146 10.20 -13.36 12.65
N LEU A 147 10.96 -12.73 11.77
CA LEU A 147 11.67 -13.45 10.69
C LEU A 147 12.63 -14.54 11.20
N LEU A 148 13.12 -14.42 12.44
CA LEU A 148 13.92 -15.46 13.10
C LEU A 148 13.17 -16.77 13.26
N GLU A 149 11.88 -16.71 13.53
CA GLU A 149 11.03 -17.90 13.65
C GLU A 149 10.95 -18.66 12.32
N GLY A 150 10.88 -17.94 11.20
CA GLY A 150 10.96 -18.55 9.88
C GLY A 150 12.35 -19.11 9.56
N LEU A 151 13.42 -18.40 9.98
CA LEU A 151 14.80 -18.83 9.73
C LEU A 151 15.14 -20.13 10.48
N TYR A 152 14.68 -20.25 11.71
CA TYR A 152 14.97 -21.41 12.60
C TYR A 152 13.74 -22.31 12.81
N SER A 153 12.73 -22.20 11.97
CA SER A 153 11.56 -23.06 12.02
C SER A 153 11.94 -24.53 11.83
N PRO A 154 11.45 -25.44 12.69
CA PRO A 154 11.64 -26.87 12.46
C PRO A 154 10.94 -27.39 11.21
N LEU A 155 9.99 -26.60 10.66
CA LEU A 155 9.27 -26.91 9.43
C LEU A 155 9.97 -26.36 8.18
N ARG A 156 11.11 -25.67 8.34
CA ARG A 156 11.86 -25.14 7.19
C ARG A 156 12.40 -26.28 6.34
N ILE A 157 12.14 -26.22 5.04
CA ILE A 157 12.69 -27.17 4.07
C ILE A 157 14.17 -26.85 3.87
N LEU A 158 15.03 -27.81 4.22
CA LEU A 158 16.49 -27.69 4.14
C LEU A 158 17.10 -28.50 2.99
N GLU A 159 16.35 -29.45 2.46
CA GLU A 159 16.78 -30.36 1.39
C GLU A 159 15.69 -30.43 0.32
N PRO A 160 16.04 -30.73 -0.94
CA PRO A 160 15.05 -30.94 -1.97
C PRO A 160 14.07 -32.05 -1.61
N MET A 161 12.80 -31.82 -1.91
CA MET A 161 11.73 -32.79 -1.64
C MET A 161 10.92 -33.03 -2.89
N LYS A 162 10.61 -34.29 -3.15
CA LYS A 162 9.78 -34.75 -4.26
C LYS A 162 8.46 -35.29 -3.73
N ARG A 163 7.38 -34.95 -4.40
CA ARG A 163 6.07 -35.54 -4.12
C ARG A 163 6.07 -37.06 -4.36
N VAL A 164 5.50 -37.82 -3.46
CA VAL A 164 5.17 -39.23 -3.63
C VAL A 164 3.66 -39.42 -3.43
N GLY A 165 3.05 -40.31 -4.19
CA GLY A 165 1.60 -40.48 -4.21
C GLY A 165 0.87 -39.38 -5.03
N LYS A 166 -0.46 -39.34 -4.90
CA LYS A 166 -1.31 -38.41 -5.67
C LYS A 166 -1.17 -36.97 -5.18
N ARG A 167 -1.50 -36.02 -6.06
CA ARG A 167 -1.60 -34.60 -5.69
C ARG A 167 -2.59 -34.42 -4.55
N GLY A 168 -2.20 -33.63 -3.52
CA GLY A 168 -3.02 -33.37 -2.34
C GLY A 168 -2.84 -34.35 -1.18
N GLU A 169 -2.16 -35.48 -1.35
CA GLU A 169 -1.90 -36.42 -0.23
C GLU A 169 -0.87 -35.91 0.78
N GLY A 170 -0.12 -34.85 0.46
CA GLY A 170 0.86 -34.25 1.38
C GLY A 170 2.06 -35.15 1.70
N LYS A 171 2.35 -36.15 0.86
CA LYS A 171 3.45 -37.09 1.04
C LYS A 171 4.66 -36.65 0.26
N TRP A 172 5.82 -36.63 0.91
CA TRP A 172 7.06 -36.11 0.35
C TRP A 172 8.23 -37.04 0.65
N GLN A 173 9.16 -37.15 -0.29
CA GLN A 173 10.42 -37.86 -0.16
C GLN A 173 11.57 -36.86 -0.35
N ARG A 174 12.60 -36.94 0.48
CA ARG A 174 13.86 -36.21 0.27
C ARG A 174 14.60 -36.81 -0.92
N ILE A 175 15.18 -35.95 -1.76
CA ILE A 175 16.00 -36.33 -2.90
C ILE A 175 17.31 -35.52 -2.88
N SER A 176 18.30 -35.97 -3.60
CA SER A 176 19.53 -35.19 -3.76
C SER A 176 19.31 -33.99 -4.68
N PHE A 177 20.15 -32.97 -4.58
CA PHE A 177 20.10 -31.81 -5.47
C PHE A 177 20.38 -32.19 -6.92
N GLU A 178 21.29 -33.14 -7.16
CA GLU A 178 21.60 -33.66 -8.49
C GLU A 178 20.36 -34.35 -9.11
N GLN A 179 19.64 -35.13 -8.31
CA GLN A 179 18.39 -35.75 -8.74
C GLN A 179 17.35 -34.72 -9.08
N LEU A 180 17.17 -33.68 -8.23
CA LEU A 180 16.26 -32.57 -8.51
C LEU A 180 16.56 -31.93 -9.86
N ILE A 181 17.82 -31.54 -10.09
CA ILE A 181 18.23 -30.90 -11.34
C ILE A 181 18.00 -31.80 -12.53
N LYS A 182 18.40 -33.09 -12.43
CA LYS A 182 18.20 -34.06 -13.49
C LYS A 182 16.75 -34.23 -13.88
N GLU A 183 15.88 -34.44 -12.89
CA GLU A 183 14.46 -34.68 -13.15
C GLU A 183 13.76 -33.43 -13.70
N VAL A 184 14.12 -32.24 -13.22
CA VAL A 184 13.56 -30.97 -13.75
C VAL A 184 14.02 -30.70 -15.18
N VAL A 185 15.28 -31.00 -15.50
CA VAL A 185 15.84 -30.72 -16.82
C VAL A 185 15.43 -31.77 -17.85
N GLU A 186 15.51 -33.06 -17.51
CA GLU A 186 15.27 -34.15 -18.46
C GLU A 186 13.83 -34.68 -18.48
N GLY A 187 13.09 -34.50 -17.38
CA GLY A 187 11.77 -35.11 -17.23
C GLY A 187 11.81 -36.61 -16.99
N GLY A 188 10.75 -37.31 -17.35
CA GLY A 188 10.61 -38.76 -17.21
C GLY A 188 9.28 -39.20 -16.63
N ASP A 189 9.12 -40.48 -16.31
CA ASP A 189 8.00 -40.96 -15.47
C ASP A 189 8.34 -40.72 -14.00
N LEU A 190 8.03 -39.53 -13.54
CA LEU A 190 8.47 -39.05 -12.24
C LEU A 190 7.52 -39.39 -11.08
N PHE A 191 6.25 -39.64 -11.39
CA PHE A 191 5.19 -39.73 -10.37
C PHE A 191 4.27 -40.94 -10.55
N GLY A 192 4.55 -41.83 -11.52
CA GLY A 192 3.66 -42.92 -11.86
C GLY A 192 2.33 -42.49 -12.52
N GLU A 193 2.30 -41.26 -13.01
CA GLU A 193 1.12 -40.65 -13.67
C GLU A 193 1.37 -40.43 -15.18
N GLY A 194 2.40 -41.06 -15.75
CA GLY A 194 2.87 -40.90 -17.10
C GLY A 194 4.08 -40.02 -17.24
N HIS A 195 4.53 -39.84 -18.48
CA HIS A 195 5.72 -39.03 -18.79
C HIS A 195 5.48 -37.53 -18.51
N VAL A 196 6.45 -36.89 -17.89
CA VAL A 196 6.50 -35.44 -17.68
C VAL A 196 7.68 -34.88 -18.45
N ASP A 197 7.43 -33.94 -19.35
CA ASP A 197 8.46 -33.26 -20.11
C ASP A 197 9.33 -32.40 -19.18
N GLY A 198 10.65 -32.53 -19.32
CA GLY A 198 11.61 -31.67 -18.64
C GLY A 198 11.82 -30.35 -19.39
N LEU A 199 12.53 -29.43 -18.75
CA LEU A 199 12.80 -28.10 -19.31
C LEU A 199 13.48 -28.18 -20.69
N ARG A 200 14.32 -29.21 -20.92
CA ARG A 200 15.01 -29.41 -22.19
C ARG A 200 14.03 -29.71 -23.33
N ALA A 201 13.01 -30.48 -23.09
CA ALA A 201 12.01 -30.86 -24.09
C ALA A 201 11.11 -29.68 -24.53
N ILE A 202 10.85 -28.75 -23.60
CA ILE A 202 9.98 -27.59 -23.87
C ILE A 202 10.77 -26.31 -24.23
N HIS A 203 12.10 -26.36 -24.22
CA HIS A 203 12.95 -25.22 -24.59
C HIS A 203 13.02 -25.06 -26.11
N ASP A 204 12.17 -24.24 -26.66
CA ASP A 204 12.16 -23.82 -28.05
C ASP A 204 11.60 -22.40 -28.16
N PRO A 205 12.46 -21.38 -28.25
CA PRO A 205 12.03 -19.97 -28.29
C PRO A 205 11.55 -19.51 -29.68
N THR A 206 11.56 -20.39 -30.69
CA THR A 206 11.28 -20.04 -32.08
C THR A 206 10.00 -20.65 -32.63
N THR A 207 9.75 -21.94 -32.34
CA THR A 207 8.57 -22.63 -32.85
C THR A 207 7.31 -22.21 -32.09
N PRO A 208 6.22 -21.80 -32.78
CA PRO A 208 4.97 -21.49 -32.12
C PRO A 208 4.45 -22.66 -31.27
N LEU A 209 3.93 -22.35 -30.07
CA LEU A 209 3.27 -23.34 -29.21
C LEU A 209 2.01 -23.91 -29.88
N ASP A 210 1.23 -23.05 -30.53
CA ASP A 210 0.10 -23.40 -31.36
C ASP A 210 0.12 -22.52 -32.62
N ALA A 211 0.28 -23.15 -33.78
CA ALA A 211 0.29 -22.45 -35.07
C ALA A 211 -1.04 -21.76 -35.41
N LYS A 212 -2.16 -22.24 -34.84
CA LYS A 212 -3.49 -21.64 -35.03
C LYS A 212 -3.74 -20.44 -34.13
N HIS A 213 -2.99 -20.34 -33.02
CA HIS A 213 -3.10 -19.30 -32.03
C HIS A 213 -1.73 -18.66 -31.74
N PRO A 214 -1.17 -17.87 -32.69
CA PRO A 214 0.19 -17.32 -32.57
C PRO A 214 0.39 -16.42 -31.35
N GLY A 215 -0.69 -15.89 -30.77
CA GLY A 215 -0.65 -15.12 -29.52
C GLY A 215 -0.15 -15.91 -28.30
N PHE A 216 -0.16 -17.25 -28.34
CA PHE A 216 0.45 -18.07 -27.29
C PHE A 216 1.98 -18.06 -27.31
N GLY A 217 2.57 -17.54 -28.38
CA GLY A 217 4.02 -17.42 -28.52
C GLY A 217 4.74 -18.75 -28.74
N PRO A 218 6.05 -18.84 -28.42
CA PRO A 218 6.86 -20.01 -28.67
C PRO A 218 6.60 -21.13 -27.66
N LYS A 219 7.06 -22.36 -27.98
CA LYS A 219 6.97 -23.53 -27.09
C LYS A 219 7.57 -23.29 -25.72
N SER A 220 8.62 -22.46 -25.60
CA SER A 220 9.20 -22.05 -24.32
C SER A 220 8.18 -21.39 -23.38
N ASN A 221 7.06 -20.87 -23.88
CA ASN A 221 5.98 -20.30 -23.05
C ASN A 221 5.21 -21.34 -22.22
N GLN A 222 5.49 -22.63 -22.38
CA GLN A 222 5.01 -23.66 -21.46
C GLN A 222 5.63 -23.51 -20.04
N LEU A 223 6.79 -22.84 -19.92
CA LEU A 223 7.37 -22.51 -18.62
C LEU A 223 6.76 -21.22 -18.09
N LEU A 224 6.10 -21.29 -16.92
CA LEU A 224 5.72 -20.15 -16.11
C LEU A 224 6.65 -20.04 -14.91
N VAL A 225 7.30 -18.89 -14.77
CA VAL A 225 8.10 -18.54 -13.58
C VAL A 225 7.38 -17.49 -12.77
N THR A 226 7.23 -17.69 -11.48
CA THR A 226 6.62 -16.73 -10.56
C THR A 226 7.55 -16.40 -9.41
N ASN A 227 7.51 -15.15 -8.97
CA ASN A 227 8.16 -14.71 -7.75
C ASN A 227 7.23 -13.84 -6.89
N THR A 228 7.67 -13.47 -5.70
CA THR A 228 6.87 -12.70 -4.75
C THR A 228 7.26 -11.23 -4.68
N SER A 229 8.53 -10.88 -4.85
CA SER A 229 9.02 -9.50 -4.67
C SER A 229 10.36 -9.26 -5.36
N ASP A 230 10.72 -7.98 -5.51
CA ASP A 230 11.97 -7.54 -6.13
C ASP A 230 13.11 -7.47 -5.08
N GLU A 231 13.52 -8.63 -4.57
CA GLU A 231 14.60 -8.71 -3.55
C GLU A 231 16.01 -8.74 -4.17
N GLY A 232 16.13 -8.39 -5.43
CA GLY A 232 17.38 -8.49 -6.20
C GLY A 232 17.63 -9.89 -6.78
N ARG A 233 17.08 -10.95 -6.21
CA ARG A 233 17.17 -12.33 -6.75
C ARG A 233 16.23 -12.57 -7.91
N ASP A 234 15.17 -11.83 -8.04
CA ASP A 234 14.25 -11.89 -9.18
C ASP A 234 14.96 -11.56 -10.50
N THR A 235 16.01 -10.77 -10.47
CA THR A 235 16.85 -10.49 -11.64
C THR A 235 17.44 -11.77 -12.24
N PHE A 236 17.88 -12.72 -11.42
CA PHE A 236 18.34 -14.02 -11.89
C PHE A 236 17.22 -14.86 -12.50
N LEU A 237 16.05 -14.87 -11.86
CA LEU A 237 14.88 -15.59 -12.38
C LEU A 237 14.38 -14.97 -13.69
N ARG A 238 14.34 -13.65 -13.78
CA ARG A 238 13.98 -12.93 -15.02
C ARG A 238 14.96 -13.24 -16.14
N ARG A 239 16.25 -13.14 -15.85
CA ARG A 239 17.29 -13.48 -16.81
C ARG A 239 17.15 -14.91 -17.31
N PHE A 240 16.94 -15.85 -16.40
CA PHE A 240 16.71 -17.26 -16.75
C PHE A 240 15.45 -17.41 -17.62
N ALA A 241 14.28 -16.96 -17.13
CA ALA A 241 13.02 -17.18 -17.80
C ALA A 241 12.92 -16.45 -19.15
N LEU A 242 13.20 -15.15 -19.15
CA LEU A 242 12.96 -14.28 -20.31
C LEU A 242 14.08 -14.35 -21.34
N ASN A 243 15.36 -14.31 -20.88
CA ASN A 243 16.48 -14.16 -21.78
C ASN A 243 17.12 -15.51 -22.15
N SER A 244 17.31 -16.42 -21.17
CA SER A 244 17.97 -17.70 -21.41
C SER A 244 17.03 -18.79 -21.90
N PHE A 245 15.87 -18.90 -21.27
CA PHE A 245 14.86 -19.90 -21.64
C PHE A 245 13.91 -19.42 -22.76
N GLY A 246 13.72 -18.12 -22.89
CA GLY A 246 12.88 -17.51 -23.91
C GLY A 246 11.37 -17.61 -23.64
N SER A 247 10.96 -17.85 -22.39
CA SER A 247 9.55 -17.78 -22.00
C SER A 247 9.18 -16.34 -21.64
N LYS A 248 8.03 -15.87 -22.13
CA LYS A 248 7.41 -14.58 -21.73
C LYS A 248 6.55 -14.69 -20.47
N ASN A 249 6.29 -15.91 -20.00
CA ASN A 249 5.43 -16.17 -18.87
C ASN A 249 6.16 -15.98 -17.53
N PHE A 250 6.32 -14.74 -17.16
CA PHE A 250 6.90 -14.34 -15.86
C PHE A 250 5.85 -13.59 -15.06
N GLY A 251 5.42 -14.15 -13.93
CA GLY A 251 4.45 -13.57 -13.02
C GLY A 251 5.10 -13.06 -11.74
N ALA A 252 4.75 -11.86 -11.32
CA ALA A 252 5.22 -11.29 -10.06
C ALA A 252 4.06 -10.93 -9.13
N HIS A 253 4.29 -10.99 -7.84
CA HIS A 253 3.33 -10.61 -6.80
C HIS A 253 2.74 -9.20 -7.00
N GLY A 254 3.51 -8.27 -7.57
CA GLY A 254 3.04 -6.92 -7.86
C GLY A 254 1.74 -6.85 -8.67
N ALA A 255 1.48 -7.85 -9.53
CA ALA A 255 0.23 -7.97 -10.27
C ALA A 255 -0.98 -8.18 -9.36
N TYR A 256 -0.80 -8.85 -8.24
CA TYR A 256 -1.86 -9.11 -7.25
C TYR A 256 -1.90 -8.08 -6.11
N CYS A 257 -0.80 -7.35 -5.89
CA CYS A 257 -0.67 -6.46 -4.74
C CYS A 257 -1.30 -5.09 -4.96
N GLY A 258 -1.00 -4.45 -6.07
CA GLY A 258 -1.39 -3.06 -6.27
C GLY A 258 -1.56 -2.65 -7.73
N LEU A 259 -1.59 -3.59 -8.68
CA LEU A 259 -1.70 -3.23 -10.10
C LEU A 259 -2.96 -2.43 -10.39
N ALA A 260 -4.12 -2.88 -9.89
CA ALA A 260 -5.38 -2.17 -10.09
C ALA A 260 -5.34 -0.75 -9.48
N TYR A 261 -4.81 -0.62 -8.27
CA TYR A 261 -4.58 0.69 -7.64
C TYR A 261 -3.67 1.58 -8.48
N ARG A 262 -2.53 1.05 -8.92
CA ARG A 262 -1.56 1.82 -9.71
C ARG A 262 -2.12 2.21 -11.08
N ALA A 263 -2.84 1.30 -11.72
CA ALA A 263 -3.49 1.61 -13.00
C ALA A 263 -4.59 2.66 -12.83
N GLY A 264 -5.45 2.56 -11.80
CA GLY A 264 -6.50 3.54 -11.54
C GLY A 264 -5.96 4.91 -11.13
N SER A 265 -4.95 4.97 -10.25
CA SER A 265 -4.31 6.24 -9.90
C SER A 265 -3.45 6.80 -11.04
N GLY A 266 -2.75 5.96 -11.81
CA GLY A 266 -2.02 6.37 -13.00
C GLY A 266 -2.91 6.94 -14.09
N ALA A 267 -4.10 6.36 -14.30
CA ALA A 267 -5.10 6.90 -15.23
C ALA A 267 -5.57 8.30 -14.79
N LEU A 268 -5.82 8.50 -13.48
CA LEU A 268 -6.17 9.82 -12.97
C LEU A 268 -5.04 10.83 -13.13
N MET A 269 -3.79 10.42 -12.87
CA MET A 269 -2.61 11.30 -12.93
C MET A 269 -2.07 11.50 -14.36
N GLY A 270 -2.63 10.83 -15.37
CA GLY A 270 -2.09 10.86 -16.73
C GLY A 270 -0.72 10.19 -16.88
N ASP A 271 -0.39 9.24 -16.01
CA ASP A 271 0.93 8.62 -15.92
C ASP A 271 0.82 7.11 -15.65
N LEU A 272 0.35 6.36 -16.63
CA LEU A 272 0.15 4.91 -16.52
C LEU A 272 1.47 4.13 -16.45
N ASP A 273 2.56 4.71 -16.95
CA ASP A 273 3.87 4.04 -17.01
C ASP A 273 4.61 4.08 -15.68
N LYS A 274 4.23 4.98 -14.78
CA LYS A 274 4.84 5.11 -13.46
C LYS A 274 4.01 4.45 -12.38
N ASN A 275 4.68 3.93 -11.39
CA ASN A 275 4.05 3.37 -10.20
C ASN A 275 3.59 4.49 -9.25
N THR A 276 2.52 5.15 -9.63
CA THR A 276 2.00 6.30 -8.88
C THR A 276 1.47 5.87 -7.52
N HIS A 277 2.19 6.21 -6.46
CA HIS A 277 1.76 6.02 -5.09
C HIS A 277 1.39 7.36 -4.46
N VAL A 278 0.16 7.49 -4.04
CA VAL A 278 -0.35 8.69 -3.40
C VAL A 278 -0.31 8.52 -1.89
N LYS A 279 0.25 9.49 -1.19
CA LYS A 279 0.38 9.51 0.27
C LYS A 279 -0.11 10.84 0.82
N PRO A 280 -0.74 10.86 2.00
CA PRO A 280 -1.13 12.12 2.63
C PRO A 280 0.11 12.89 3.11
N ASP A 281 0.00 14.19 3.15
CA ASP A 281 0.90 15.04 3.92
C ASP A 281 0.59 14.90 5.41
N TRP A 282 1.27 13.95 6.06
CA TRP A 282 0.97 13.57 7.43
C TRP A 282 1.13 14.69 8.46
N ASP A 283 1.95 15.69 8.16
CA ASP A 283 2.23 16.77 9.08
C ASP A 283 1.14 17.84 9.05
N ASN A 284 0.44 17.99 7.92
CA ASN A 284 -0.51 19.10 7.70
C ASN A 284 -1.93 18.63 7.33
N VAL A 285 -2.14 17.35 6.98
CA VAL A 285 -3.48 16.82 6.66
C VAL A 285 -4.40 16.89 7.90
N GLU A 286 -5.61 17.37 7.72
CA GLU A 286 -6.62 17.48 8.79
C GLU A 286 -7.63 16.33 8.75
N PHE A 287 -7.91 15.78 7.57
CA PHE A 287 -8.80 14.64 7.41
C PHE A 287 -8.23 13.61 6.43
N ALA A 288 -8.17 12.35 6.86
CA ALA A 288 -7.70 11.26 6.00
C ALA A 288 -8.77 10.16 5.87
N LEU A 289 -9.13 9.83 4.64
CA LEU A 289 -10.03 8.73 4.31
C LEU A 289 -9.24 7.57 3.71
N PHE A 290 -9.20 6.46 4.39
CA PHE A 290 -8.51 5.23 3.95
C PHE A 290 -9.54 4.24 3.41
N MET A 291 -9.54 4.00 2.10
CA MET A 291 -10.46 3.07 1.44
C MET A 291 -9.69 1.86 0.91
N GLY A 292 -10.05 0.66 1.36
CA GLY A 292 -9.36 -0.57 0.93
C GLY A 292 -7.89 -0.65 1.35
N THR A 293 -7.50 0.11 2.37
CA THR A 293 -6.17 0.03 3.01
C THR A 293 -6.31 0.32 4.50
N SER A 294 -5.55 -0.41 5.32
CA SER A 294 -5.55 -0.18 6.77
C SER A 294 -4.20 0.43 7.17
N PRO A 295 -4.13 1.71 7.50
CA PRO A 295 -2.89 2.33 7.94
C PRO A 295 -2.38 1.62 9.20
N ALA A 296 -1.07 1.51 9.37
CA ALA A 296 -0.40 0.77 10.44
C ALA A 296 -0.53 -0.76 10.41
N GLN A 297 -1.37 -1.35 9.56
CA GLN A 297 -1.48 -2.80 9.37
C GLN A 297 -1.10 -3.25 7.97
N SER A 298 -1.28 -2.40 6.97
CA SER A 298 -1.00 -2.66 5.55
C SER A 298 -0.50 -1.41 4.83
N GLY A 299 -0.21 -1.54 3.54
CA GLY A 299 0.35 -0.45 2.73
C GLY A 299 1.88 -0.36 2.82
N ASN A 300 2.48 0.46 1.97
CA ASN A 300 3.91 0.68 1.88
C ASN A 300 4.25 2.16 2.03
N PRO A 301 5.21 2.50 2.86
CA PRO A 301 5.92 1.73 3.89
C PRO A 301 5.11 1.69 5.20
N PHE A 302 4.50 0.54 5.51
CA PHE A 302 3.47 0.49 6.56
C PHE A 302 3.99 0.87 7.96
N LYS A 303 5.22 0.51 8.30
CA LYS A 303 5.82 0.88 9.60
C LYS A 303 5.98 2.40 9.74
N ARG A 304 6.45 3.08 8.70
CA ARG A 304 6.55 4.54 8.66
C ARG A 304 5.16 5.16 8.74
N GLN A 305 4.23 4.67 7.95
CA GLN A 305 2.84 5.12 7.95
C GLN A 305 2.17 4.94 9.31
N ALA A 306 2.44 3.82 10.02
CA ALA A 306 1.94 3.59 11.38
C ALA A 306 2.41 4.66 12.35
N ARG A 307 3.68 5.04 12.25
CA ARG A 307 4.28 6.06 13.11
C ARG A 307 3.77 7.46 12.76
N GLN A 308 3.67 7.79 11.48
CA GLN A 308 3.12 9.05 11.00
C GLN A 308 1.65 9.21 11.42
N LEU A 309 0.84 8.15 11.31
CA LEU A 309 -0.53 8.14 11.83
C LEU A 309 -0.56 8.38 13.34
N ALA A 310 0.34 7.74 14.10
CA ALA A 310 0.41 7.94 15.54
C ALA A 310 0.77 9.39 15.89
N SER A 311 1.71 9.99 15.17
CA SER A 311 2.08 11.40 15.34
C SER A 311 0.95 12.35 14.94
N ALA A 312 0.30 12.12 13.81
CA ALA A 312 -0.84 12.94 13.37
C ALA A 312 -2.00 12.91 14.38
N ARG A 313 -2.24 11.78 15.03
CA ARG A 313 -3.28 11.63 16.08
C ARG A 313 -3.01 12.45 17.34
N LEU A 314 -1.80 12.96 17.54
CA LEU A 314 -1.50 13.88 18.65
C LEU A 314 -1.99 15.31 18.38
N ARG A 315 -2.28 15.64 17.12
CA ARG A 315 -2.84 16.94 16.76
C ARG A 315 -4.34 16.98 17.00
N ASP A 316 -4.86 18.10 17.44
CA ASP A 316 -6.28 18.28 17.74
C ASP A 316 -7.15 18.42 16.49
N ASP A 317 -6.57 18.87 15.39
CA ASP A 317 -7.22 19.09 14.10
C ASP A 317 -7.32 17.85 13.21
N PHE A 318 -6.61 16.76 13.52
CA PHE A 318 -6.57 15.58 12.68
C PHE A 318 -7.66 14.55 13.03
N ARG A 319 -8.37 14.10 12.00
CA ARG A 319 -9.34 12.99 12.06
C ARG A 319 -9.16 12.06 10.88
N TYR A 320 -9.56 10.79 11.03
CA TYR A 320 -9.51 9.85 9.93
C TYR A 320 -10.63 8.81 9.98
N VAL A 321 -10.98 8.31 8.80
CA VAL A 321 -11.90 7.20 8.65
C VAL A 321 -11.22 6.08 7.87
N VAL A 322 -11.43 4.84 8.31
CA VAL A 322 -10.99 3.64 7.58
C VAL A 322 -12.22 2.92 7.07
N VAL A 323 -12.40 2.93 5.76
CA VAL A 323 -13.45 2.19 5.05
C VAL A 323 -12.91 0.79 4.75
N ALA A 324 -13.46 -0.20 5.42
CA ALA A 324 -13.01 -1.59 5.29
C ALA A 324 -14.14 -2.57 5.64
N PRO A 325 -14.17 -3.78 5.05
CA PRO A 325 -15.21 -4.77 5.35
C PRO A 325 -15.08 -5.37 6.75
N ALA A 326 -13.91 -5.29 7.37
CA ALA A 326 -13.66 -5.76 8.73
C ALA A 326 -13.06 -4.65 9.59
N LEU A 327 -13.34 -4.67 10.89
CA LEU A 327 -12.86 -3.66 11.85
C LEU A 327 -11.32 -3.62 11.87
N PRO A 328 -10.70 -2.51 11.45
CA PRO A 328 -9.26 -2.36 11.50
C PRO A 328 -8.79 -1.99 12.91
N LEU A 329 -7.71 -2.64 13.38
CA LEU A 329 -7.17 -2.38 14.72
C LEU A 329 -6.76 -0.91 14.93
N THR A 330 -6.43 -0.21 13.87
CA THR A 330 -6.05 1.21 13.90
C THR A 330 -7.16 2.14 14.35
N THR A 331 -8.42 1.69 14.32
CA THR A 331 -9.57 2.47 14.80
C THR A 331 -10.04 2.08 16.19
N VAL A 332 -9.64 0.90 16.70
CA VAL A 332 -10.11 0.37 17.99
C VAL A 332 -9.68 1.24 19.19
N LEU A 333 -8.46 1.81 19.12
CA LEU A 333 -7.90 2.66 20.18
C LEU A 333 -7.70 4.10 19.69
N ALA A 334 -8.55 4.55 18.78
CA ALA A 334 -8.40 5.85 18.15
C ALA A 334 -9.19 6.97 18.85
N ASP A 335 -9.99 6.62 19.84
CA ASP A 335 -10.90 7.54 20.51
C ASP A 335 -11.81 8.25 19.48
N ASP A 336 -12.06 9.52 19.62
CA ASP A 336 -12.81 10.35 18.66
C ASP A 336 -12.04 10.69 17.37
N ARG A 337 -10.76 10.32 17.30
CA ARG A 337 -9.84 10.65 16.19
C ARG A 337 -10.00 9.74 14.97
N GLY A 338 -10.37 8.49 15.17
CA GLY A 338 -10.46 7.51 14.10
C GLY A 338 -11.77 6.74 14.11
N HIS A 339 -12.41 6.63 12.96
CA HIS A 339 -13.68 5.92 12.79
C HIS A 339 -13.55 4.78 11.77
N TRP A 340 -14.28 3.69 12.01
CA TRP A 340 -14.44 2.61 11.05
C TRP A 340 -15.78 2.71 10.35
N GLN A 341 -15.74 2.73 9.01
CA GLN A 341 -16.92 2.64 8.17
C GLN A 341 -16.94 1.26 7.51
N PRO A 342 -17.86 0.37 7.88
CA PRO A 342 -18.01 -0.91 7.18
C PRO A 342 -18.52 -0.69 5.75
N VAL A 343 -18.01 -1.51 4.82
CA VAL A 343 -18.38 -1.47 3.40
C VAL A 343 -18.45 -2.90 2.86
N ARG A 344 -19.33 -3.15 1.90
CA ARG A 344 -19.37 -4.43 1.19
C ARG A 344 -18.09 -4.61 0.36
N PRO A 345 -17.40 -5.77 0.44
CA PRO A 345 -16.19 -6.02 -0.35
C PRO A 345 -16.40 -5.80 -1.85
N GLY A 346 -15.45 -5.11 -2.49
CA GLY A 346 -15.46 -4.84 -3.94
C GLY A 346 -16.44 -3.77 -4.41
N SER A 347 -17.09 -3.03 -3.50
CA SER A 347 -18.05 -1.97 -3.82
C SER A 347 -17.52 -0.55 -3.52
N ASP A 348 -16.22 -0.40 -3.45
CA ASP A 348 -15.57 0.89 -3.16
C ASP A 348 -15.95 1.97 -4.19
N SER A 349 -16.07 1.60 -5.48
CA SER A 349 -16.52 2.54 -6.52
C SER A 349 -17.96 3.00 -6.29
N ALA A 350 -18.85 2.15 -5.79
CA ALA A 350 -20.22 2.57 -5.50
C ALA A 350 -20.26 3.60 -4.37
N LEU A 351 -19.46 3.39 -3.31
CA LEU A 351 -19.30 4.37 -2.24
C LEU A 351 -18.68 5.68 -2.77
N ALA A 352 -17.58 5.58 -3.53
CA ALA A 352 -16.92 6.76 -4.09
C ALA A 352 -17.83 7.55 -5.03
N MET A 353 -18.56 6.87 -5.93
CA MET A 353 -19.50 7.53 -6.84
C MET A 353 -20.69 8.13 -6.10
N GLY A 354 -21.19 7.50 -5.04
CA GLY A 354 -22.19 8.09 -4.16
C GLY A 354 -21.71 9.38 -3.47
N MET A 355 -20.46 9.39 -3.00
CA MET A 355 -19.81 10.60 -2.47
C MET A 355 -19.65 11.66 -3.55
N ILE A 356 -19.18 11.28 -4.75
CA ILE A 356 -19.01 12.20 -5.90
C ILE A 356 -20.35 12.82 -6.29
N SER A 357 -21.43 12.03 -6.39
CA SER A 357 -22.79 12.51 -6.67
C SER A 357 -23.22 13.56 -5.65
N TRP A 358 -23.04 13.25 -4.35
CA TRP A 358 -23.36 14.18 -3.27
C TRP A 358 -22.51 15.46 -3.32
N ILE A 359 -21.21 15.34 -3.57
CA ILE A 359 -20.26 16.47 -3.66
C ILE A 359 -20.66 17.41 -4.81
N ILE A 360 -21.03 16.85 -5.96
CA ILE A 360 -21.45 17.65 -7.12
C ILE A 360 -22.81 18.30 -6.85
N ASP A 361 -23.79 17.58 -6.32
CA ASP A 361 -25.13 18.10 -5.98
C ASP A 361 -25.05 19.26 -4.96
N LYS A 362 -24.20 19.12 -3.94
CA LYS A 362 -24.00 20.15 -2.91
C LYS A 362 -22.95 21.20 -3.27
N GLN A 363 -22.39 21.15 -4.48
CA GLN A 363 -21.36 22.09 -4.97
C GLN A 363 -20.16 22.20 -4.01
N ARG A 364 -19.73 21.06 -3.45
CA ARG A 364 -18.64 20.97 -2.46
C ARG A 364 -17.28 20.66 -3.08
N TYR A 365 -17.16 20.72 -4.40
CA TYR A 365 -15.92 20.61 -5.15
C TYR A 365 -15.21 21.96 -5.28
N ASN A 366 -13.92 21.96 -5.60
CA ASN A 366 -13.14 23.18 -5.84
C ASN A 366 -13.33 23.65 -7.29
N ALA A 367 -14.33 24.49 -7.52
CA ALA A 367 -14.67 24.97 -8.86
C ALA A 367 -13.52 25.78 -9.51
N ASP A 368 -12.80 26.59 -8.74
CA ASP A 368 -11.70 27.41 -9.24
C ASP A 368 -10.55 26.55 -9.76
N TYR A 369 -10.18 25.53 -8.99
CA TYR A 369 -9.15 24.57 -9.39
C TYR A 369 -9.57 23.74 -10.63
N LEU A 370 -10.79 23.23 -10.64
CA LEU A 370 -11.29 22.38 -11.73
C LEU A 370 -11.46 23.17 -13.04
N ALA A 371 -11.68 24.48 -12.97
CA ALA A 371 -11.80 25.34 -14.13
C ALA A 371 -10.47 25.66 -14.82
N ILE A 372 -9.34 25.21 -14.27
CA ILE A 372 -8.00 25.39 -14.85
C ILE A 372 -7.78 24.35 -15.96
N PRO A 373 -7.68 24.77 -17.24
CA PRO A 373 -7.69 23.83 -18.36
C PRO A 373 -6.29 23.28 -18.76
N GLY A 374 -5.20 23.76 -18.17
CA GLY A 374 -3.88 23.32 -18.58
C GLY A 374 -2.73 23.95 -17.82
N VAL A 375 -1.51 23.60 -18.23
CA VAL A 375 -0.26 23.95 -17.52
C VAL A 375 -0.05 25.46 -17.43
N GLN A 376 -0.32 26.23 -18.49
CA GLN A 376 -0.12 27.69 -18.48
C GLN A 376 -1.07 28.37 -17.49
N ALA A 377 -2.35 28.01 -17.54
CA ALA A 377 -3.35 28.50 -16.59
C ALA A 377 -3.02 28.10 -15.15
N MET A 378 -2.53 26.88 -14.94
CA MET A 378 -2.04 26.38 -13.63
C MET A 378 -0.91 27.26 -13.08
N GLN A 379 0.10 27.58 -13.91
CA GLN A 379 1.21 28.44 -13.52
C GLN A 379 0.76 29.86 -13.18
N GLN A 380 -0.16 30.42 -13.98
CA GLN A 380 -0.73 31.75 -13.76
C GLN A 380 -1.55 31.80 -12.46
N ALA A 381 -2.28 30.74 -12.14
CA ALA A 381 -3.05 30.61 -10.91
C ALA A 381 -2.18 30.28 -9.68
N GLY A 382 -0.88 30.00 -9.84
CA GLY A 382 0.01 29.57 -8.75
C GLY A 382 -0.26 28.16 -8.26
N GLU A 383 -0.99 27.35 -9.02
CA GLU A 383 -1.33 25.97 -8.68
C GLU A 383 -0.16 25.00 -8.95
N LYS A 384 -0.17 23.85 -8.27
CA LYS A 384 0.84 22.78 -8.43
C LYS A 384 0.40 21.64 -9.33
N SER A 385 -0.88 21.59 -9.64
CA SER A 385 -1.51 20.60 -10.52
C SER A 385 -2.72 21.21 -11.21
N TRP A 386 -3.25 20.52 -12.20
CA TRP A 386 -4.47 20.88 -12.93
C TRP A 386 -5.21 19.62 -13.34
N THR A 387 -6.43 19.74 -13.86
CA THR A 387 -7.23 18.62 -14.34
C THR A 387 -7.75 18.87 -15.75
N ASN A 388 -8.13 17.79 -16.43
CA ASN A 388 -8.85 17.87 -17.72
C ASN A 388 -10.38 18.04 -17.55
N ALA A 389 -10.84 18.48 -16.38
CA ALA A 389 -12.27 18.59 -16.06
C ALA A 389 -13.07 19.41 -17.10
N THR A 390 -12.44 20.42 -17.69
CA THR A 390 -13.05 21.32 -18.70
C THR A 390 -12.86 20.87 -20.15
N HIS A 391 -11.99 19.88 -20.41
CA HIS A 391 -11.75 19.40 -21.77
C HIS A 391 -13.02 18.79 -22.36
N LEU A 392 -13.28 19.11 -23.62
CA LEU A 392 -14.45 18.58 -24.33
C LEU A 392 -14.21 17.15 -24.78
N VAL A 393 -15.19 16.29 -24.58
CA VAL A 393 -15.21 14.88 -24.97
C VAL A 393 -16.34 14.66 -25.97
N ILE A 394 -16.08 13.95 -27.06
CA ILE A 394 -17.07 13.54 -28.05
C ILE A 394 -17.87 12.39 -27.46
N THR A 395 -19.19 12.55 -27.33
CA THR A 395 -20.07 11.60 -26.61
C THR A 395 -20.94 10.74 -27.55
N ASP A 396 -21.02 11.06 -28.83
CA ASP A 396 -21.74 10.25 -29.80
C ASP A 396 -21.07 8.88 -30.03
N GLU A 397 -21.87 7.84 -30.22
CA GLU A 397 -21.40 6.46 -30.42
C GLU A 397 -20.80 6.24 -31.85
N ILE A 398 -19.82 7.07 -32.21
CA ILE A 398 -19.09 6.96 -33.46
C ILE A 398 -17.82 6.12 -33.17
N PRO A 399 -17.63 4.93 -33.78
CA PRO A 399 -16.59 3.98 -33.36
C PRO A 399 -15.17 4.55 -33.28
N THR A 400 -14.84 5.53 -34.11
CA THR A 400 -13.51 6.15 -34.17
C THR A 400 -13.36 7.43 -33.35
N LEU A 401 -14.45 7.97 -32.81
CA LEU A 401 -14.45 9.28 -32.12
C LEU A 401 -14.99 9.21 -30.69
N ALA A 402 -15.85 8.25 -30.39
CA ALA A 402 -16.51 8.12 -29.10
C ALA A 402 -15.50 8.09 -27.95
N GLY A 403 -15.69 8.99 -26.97
CA GLY A 403 -14.85 9.09 -25.79
C GLY A 403 -13.51 9.79 -26.00
N GLN A 404 -13.19 10.22 -27.22
CA GLN A 404 -11.98 11.01 -27.45
C GLN A 404 -12.19 12.47 -27.03
N HIS A 405 -11.10 13.11 -26.61
CA HIS A 405 -11.11 14.56 -26.43
C HIS A 405 -11.23 15.26 -27.80
N LEU A 406 -12.14 16.22 -27.88
CA LEU A 406 -12.19 17.13 -29.01
C LEU A 406 -10.91 17.96 -29.07
N THR A 407 -10.27 18.01 -30.22
CA THR A 407 -9.02 18.77 -30.45
C THR A 407 -9.20 19.78 -31.55
N LEU A 408 -8.27 20.74 -31.68
CA LEU A 408 -8.24 21.68 -32.79
C LEU A 408 -8.18 20.96 -34.13
N ALA A 409 -7.48 19.82 -34.22
CA ALA A 409 -7.39 19.03 -35.46
C ALA A 409 -8.75 18.43 -35.89
N HIS A 410 -9.68 18.22 -34.99
CA HIS A 410 -11.04 17.81 -35.32
C HIS A 410 -11.85 18.97 -35.90
N LEU A 411 -11.50 20.23 -35.57
CA LEU A 411 -12.24 21.44 -35.98
C LEU A 411 -11.71 22.08 -37.25
N SER A 412 -10.42 21.91 -37.57
CA SER A 412 -9.78 22.50 -38.72
C SER A 412 -8.67 21.60 -39.26
N ALA A 413 -8.68 21.39 -40.56
CA ALA A 413 -7.63 20.64 -41.24
C ALA A 413 -6.25 21.27 -40.98
N ASN A 414 -5.25 20.44 -40.70
CA ASN A 414 -3.87 20.82 -40.39
C ASN A 414 -3.66 21.56 -39.04
N ALA A 415 -4.66 21.66 -38.17
CA ALA A 415 -4.49 22.19 -36.82
C ALA A 415 -3.81 21.16 -35.89
N ALA A 416 -3.33 21.62 -34.74
CA ALA A 416 -2.66 20.76 -33.76
C ALA A 416 -3.62 19.77 -33.09
N GLN A 417 -3.09 18.63 -32.64
CA GLN A 417 -3.82 17.67 -31.77
C GLN A 417 -3.89 18.20 -30.33
N GLU A 418 -4.41 19.39 -30.15
CA GLU A 418 -4.51 20.07 -28.88
C GLU A 418 -5.96 20.04 -28.39
N PRO A 419 -6.22 19.62 -27.14
CA PRO A 419 -7.55 19.63 -26.55
C PRO A 419 -8.16 21.04 -26.53
N VAL A 420 -9.48 21.10 -26.68
CA VAL A 420 -10.23 22.36 -26.64
C VAL A 420 -11.18 22.40 -25.45
N VAL A 421 -11.49 23.62 -25.04
CA VAL A 421 -12.37 23.94 -23.92
C VAL A 421 -13.34 25.04 -24.33
N VAL A 422 -14.37 25.31 -23.52
CA VAL A 422 -15.23 26.48 -23.67
C VAL A 422 -14.80 27.53 -22.65
N ASN A 423 -14.40 28.70 -23.13
CA ASN A 423 -14.03 29.82 -22.26
C ASN A 423 -15.28 30.46 -21.59
N GLU A 424 -15.07 31.45 -20.72
CA GLU A 424 -16.17 32.14 -20.03
C GLU A 424 -17.12 32.89 -20.99
N ALA A 425 -16.65 33.30 -22.16
CA ALA A 425 -17.46 33.93 -23.21
C ALA A 425 -18.30 32.92 -24.03
N GLY A 426 -18.14 31.62 -23.81
CA GLY A 426 -18.84 30.56 -24.52
C GLY A 426 -18.20 30.16 -25.85
N GLU A 427 -16.95 30.56 -26.11
CA GLU A 427 -16.21 30.24 -27.33
C GLU A 427 -15.37 28.97 -27.13
N ILE A 428 -15.23 28.15 -28.17
CA ILE A 428 -14.31 27.01 -28.18
C ILE A 428 -12.91 27.54 -28.51
N VAL A 429 -11.99 27.31 -27.57
CA VAL A 429 -10.59 27.75 -27.68
C VAL A 429 -9.64 26.61 -27.29
N ALA A 430 -8.36 26.74 -27.69
CA ALA A 430 -7.33 25.81 -27.24
C ALA A 430 -7.19 25.85 -25.73
N ALA A 431 -7.05 24.67 -25.10
CA ALA A 431 -6.89 24.56 -23.64
C ALA A 431 -5.66 25.31 -23.13
N SER A 432 -4.56 25.32 -23.90
CA SER A 432 -3.31 26.01 -23.52
C SER A 432 -3.44 27.54 -23.48
N SER A 433 -4.35 28.13 -24.27
CA SER A 433 -4.54 29.57 -24.35
C SER A 433 -5.64 30.10 -23.41
N CYS A 434 -6.39 29.22 -22.78
CA CYS A 434 -7.53 29.58 -21.93
C CYS A 434 -7.11 29.66 -20.44
N PRO A 435 -7.27 30.81 -19.78
CA PRO A 435 -6.92 30.93 -18.37
C PRO A 435 -7.94 30.24 -17.45
N ARG A 436 -9.23 30.21 -17.86
CA ARG A 436 -10.34 29.63 -17.09
C ARG A 436 -11.42 29.15 -18.06
N ALA A 437 -11.94 27.96 -17.86
CA ALA A 437 -12.93 27.35 -18.74
C ALA A 437 -14.16 26.87 -17.99
N GLN A 438 -15.27 26.71 -18.71
CA GLN A 438 -16.56 26.28 -18.16
C GLN A 438 -16.51 24.78 -17.76
N LEU A 439 -17.03 24.48 -16.56
CA LEU A 439 -17.11 23.11 -16.04
C LEU A 439 -18.28 22.31 -16.63
N PHE A 440 -19.41 22.96 -16.86
CA PHE A 440 -20.63 22.31 -17.35
C PHE A 440 -20.88 22.75 -18.80
N VAL A 441 -20.55 21.90 -19.73
CA VAL A 441 -20.74 22.12 -21.17
C VAL A 441 -21.42 20.91 -21.78
N THR A 442 -22.47 21.15 -22.57
CA THR A 442 -23.08 20.22 -23.51
C THR A 442 -23.45 21.02 -24.76
N ARG A 443 -22.91 20.68 -25.92
CA ARG A 443 -23.20 21.37 -27.17
C ARG A 443 -22.92 20.52 -28.38
N GLU A 444 -23.52 20.87 -29.52
CA GLU A 444 -23.18 20.35 -30.83
C GLU A 444 -22.02 21.12 -31.45
N VAL A 445 -21.16 20.41 -32.14
CA VAL A 445 -19.98 20.99 -32.84
C VAL A 445 -19.85 20.33 -34.21
N THR A 446 -19.63 21.15 -35.24
CA THR A 446 -19.34 20.63 -36.59
C THR A 446 -17.84 20.45 -36.74
N LEU A 447 -17.43 19.25 -37.11
CA LEU A 447 -16.04 18.89 -37.37
C LEU A 447 -15.59 19.35 -38.75
N ALA A 448 -14.28 19.34 -39.02
CA ALA A 448 -13.68 19.76 -40.28
C ALA A 448 -14.18 18.97 -41.53
N ASP A 449 -14.63 17.73 -41.32
CA ASP A 449 -15.23 16.87 -42.36
C ASP A 449 -16.72 17.12 -42.59
N GLY A 450 -17.32 18.10 -41.89
CA GLY A 450 -18.73 18.44 -41.95
C GLY A 450 -19.66 17.59 -41.04
N GLN A 451 -19.12 16.59 -40.32
CA GLN A 451 -19.91 15.82 -39.36
C GLN A 451 -20.22 16.67 -38.13
N THR A 452 -21.47 16.63 -37.66
CA THR A 452 -21.86 17.24 -36.38
C THR A 452 -21.83 16.22 -35.27
N VAL A 453 -21.19 16.57 -34.17
CA VAL A 453 -21.05 15.71 -32.97
C VAL A 453 -21.47 16.44 -31.71
N THR A 454 -21.99 15.69 -30.75
CA THR A 454 -22.26 16.20 -29.41
C THR A 454 -21.00 16.11 -28.56
N VAL A 455 -20.62 17.20 -27.92
CA VAL A 455 -19.49 17.25 -27.01
C VAL A 455 -19.93 17.70 -25.62
N LYS A 456 -19.29 17.16 -24.60
CA LYS A 456 -19.48 17.53 -23.20
C LYS A 456 -18.13 17.75 -22.54
N SER A 457 -18.09 18.65 -21.54
CA SER A 457 -16.88 18.72 -20.71
C SER A 457 -16.70 17.42 -19.91
N SER A 458 -15.47 17.07 -19.61
CA SER A 458 -15.16 15.88 -18.80
C SER A 458 -15.87 15.91 -17.46
N PHE A 459 -16.01 17.10 -16.84
CA PHE A 459 -16.76 17.26 -15.58
C PHE A 459 -18.26 17.03 -15.76
N GLN A 460 -18.84 17.47 -16.88
CA GLN A 460 -20.24 17.16 -17.20
C GLN A 460 -20.45 15.66 -17.40
N CYS A 461 -19.51 14.98 -18.06
CA CYS A 461 -19.55 13.52 -18.19
C CYS A 461 -19.45 12.81 -16.83
N LEU A 462 -18.61 13.31 -15.92
CA LEU A 462 -18.52 12.79 -14.54
C LEU A 462 -19.84 12.97 -13.79
N ARG A 463 -20.44 14.17 -13.86
CA ARG A 463 -21.74 14.46 -13.26
C ARG A 463 -22.81 13.47 -13.73
N GLU A 464 -22.98 13.35 -15.04
CA GLU A 464 -23.97 12.43 -15.62
C GLU A 464 -23.69 10.96 -15.25
N SER A 465 -22.41 10.58 -15.15
CA SER A 465 -22.04 9.23 -14.70
C SER A 465 -22.39 9.00 -13.23
N ALA A 466 -22.21 10.01 -12.38
CA ALA A 466 -22.56 9.95 -10.96
C ALA A 466 -24.09 9.98 -10.75
N GLU A 467 -24.84 10.63 -11.62
CA GLU A 467 -26.30 10.73 -11.60
C GLU A 467 -27.01 9.49 -12.19
N LYS A 468 -26.27 8.55 -12.84
CA LYS A 468 -26.87 7.31 -13.37
C LYS A 468 -27.54 6.44 -12.30
N LEU A 469 -27.08 6.52 -11.08
CA LEU A 469 -27.67 5.86 -9.92
C LEU A 469 -28.04 6.91 -8.87
N SER A 470 -29.17 6.69 -8.21
CA SER A 470 -29.54 7.49 -7.05
C SER A 470 -28.65 7.17 -5.84
N LEU A 471 -28.60 8.06 -4.86
CA LEU A 471 -27.86 7.82 -3.62
C LEU A 471 -28.34 6.55 -2.91
N THR A 472 -29.65 6.27 -2.97
CA THR A 472 -30.26 5.02 -2.47
C THR A 472 -29.68 3.79 -3.16
N GLN A 473 -29.51 3.83 -4.47
CA GLN A 473 -28.94 2.71 -5.23
C GLN A 473 -27.45 2.52 -4.92
N TYR A 474 -26.68 3.59 -4.78
CA TYR A 474 -25.29 3.51 -4.31
C TYR A 474 -25.20 2.91 -2.90
N SER A 475 -26.07 3.35 -1.98
CA SER A 475 -26.18 2.80 -0.62
C SER A 475 -26.46 1.29 -0.64
N GLN A 476 -27.42 0.84 -1.45
CA GLN A 476 -27.74 -0.58 -1.61
C GLN A 476 -26.56 -1.39 -2.14
N GLN A 477 -25.78 -0.84 -3.07
CA GLN A 477 -24.61 -1.52 -3.64
C GLN A 477 -23.47 -1.63 -2.64
N CYS A 478 -23.11 -0.54 -1.97
CA CYS A 478 -21.95 -0.53 -1.06
C CYS A 478 -22.29 -0.99 0.37
N GLY A 479 -23.56 -1.03 0.74
CA GLY A 479 -23.99 -1.38 2.10
C GLY A 479 -23.74 -0.28 3.13
N VAL A 480 -23.45 0.94 2.69
CA VAL A 480 -23.30 2.15 3.53
C VAL A 480 -24.59 2.96 3.43
N SER A 481 -25.14 3.44 4.54
CA SER A 481 -26.38 4.20 4.51
C SER A 481 -26.21 5.53 3.74
N GLU A 482 -27.30 6.06 3.15
CA GLU A 482 -27.28 7.36 2.47
C GLU A 482 -26.79 8.48 3.40
N ALA A 483 -27.19 8.42 4.66
CA ALA A 483 -26.76 9.38 5.67
C ALA A 483 -25.25 9.30 5.92
N ASP A 484 -24.69 8.08 6.02
CA ASP A 484 -23.25 7.90 6.22
C ASP A 484 -22.44 8.29 4.99
N ILE A 485 -22.95 8.03 3.76
CA ILE A 485 -22.32 8.53 2.52
C ILE A 485 -22.24 10.06 2.55
N ALA A 486 -23.34 10.73 2.92
CA ALA A 486 -23.40 12.19 3.04
C ALA A 486 -22.43 12.71 4.12
N VAL A 487 -22.37 12.05 5.29
CA VAL A 487 -21.46 12.40 6.38
C VAL A 487 -20.00 12.25 5.96
N LEU A 488 -19.65 11.17 5.26
CA LEU A 488 -18.28 10.97 4.75
C LEU A 488 -17.91 12.04 3.71
N ALA A 489 -18.81 12.34 2.77
CA ALA A 489 -18.58 13.34 1.73
C ALA A 489 -18.47 14.76 2.33
N ASP A 490 -19.30 15.10 3.30
CA ASP A 490 -19.22 16.38 4.01
C ASP A 490 -17.94 16.47 4.85
N ALA A 491 -17.58 15.44 5.62
CA ALA A 491 -16.36 15.41 6.40
C ALA A 491 -15.14 15.58 5.50
N PHE A 492 -15.07 14.87 4.37
CA PHE A 492 -13.98 14.98 3.41
C PHE A 492 -13.85 16.38 2.81
N THR A 493 -14.95 17.01 2.41
CA THR A 493 -14.94 18.32 1.74
C THR A 493 -14.89 19.51 2.69
N ARG A 494 -15.25 19.32 3.96
CA ARG A 494 -15.24 20.38 5.00
C ARG A 494 -13.84 20.93 5.28
N HIS A 495 -12.82 20.08 5.13
CA HIS A 495 -11.42 20.45 5.35
C HIS A 495 -10.77 21.09 4.11
N GLY A 496 -11.56 21.36 3.06
CA GLY A 496 -11.04 21.91 1.82
C GLY A 496 -9.93 21.04 1.22
N ARG A 497 -8.79 21.63 0.95
CA ARG A 497 -7.63 20.91 0.36
C ARG A 497 -6.80 20.14 1.38
N LYS A 498 -7.04 20.32 2.68
CA LYS A 498 -6.34 19.60 3.76
C LYS A 498 -7.00 18.27 4.11
N ALA A 499 -7.63 17.65 3.13
CA ALA A 499 -8.15 16.31 3.22
C ALA A 499 -7.44 15.40 2.21
N ALA A 500 -7.36 14.10 2.49
CA ALA A 500 -6.72 13.12 1.64
C ALA A 500 -7.52 11.82 1.57
N VAL A 501 -7.73 11.29 0.37
CA VAL A 501 -8.21 9.91 0.18
C VAL A 501 -7.05 9.02 -0.24
N ILE A 502 -6.88 7.92 0.47
CA ILE A 502 -5.79 6.96 0.25
C ILE A 502 -6.40 5.58 0.03
N THR A 503 -5.92 4.90 -0.99
CA THR A 503 -6.26 3.50 -1.26
C THR A 503 -5.01 2.68 -1.61
N HIS A 504 -5.14 1.36 -1.62
CA HIS A 504 -4.05 0.46 -2.02
C HIS A 504 -4.56 -0.97 -2.31
N GLY A 505 -4.20 -1.94 -1.48
CA GLY A 505 -4.39 -3.37 -1.75
C GLY A 505 -5.84 -3.85 -1.81
N GLY A 506 -6.79 -3.12 -1.22
CA GLY A 506 -8.23 -3.44 -1.28
C GLY A 506 -8.84 -3.31 -2.69
N MET A 507 -8.10 -2.69 -3.62
CA MET A 507 -8.53 -2.54 -5.01
C MET A 507 -8.28 -3.80 -5.87
N MET A 508 -8.01 -4.94 -5.28
CA MET A 508 -7.68 -6.19 -5.97
C MET A 508 -8.91 -7.06 -6.33
N ALA A 509 -10.01 -6.42 -6.64
CA ALA A 509 -11.21 -7.07 -7.16
C ALA A 509 -11.22 -7.01 -8.70
N GLY A 510 -12.13 -7.76 -9.36
CA GLY A 510 -12.27 -7.75 -10.81
C GLY A 510 -12.56 -6.35 -11.40
N ASN A 511 -13.19 -5.47 -10.61
CA ASN A 511 -13.46 -4.07 -10.93
C ASN A 511 -12.44 -3.10 -10.29
N GLY A 512 -11.30 -3.58 -9.85
CA GLY A 512 -10.34 -2.83 -9.03
C GLY A 512 -9.78 -1.57 -9.69
N PHE A 513 -9.63 -1.58 -11.02
CA PHE A 513 -9.26 -0.37 -11.76
C PHE A 513 -10.26 0.77 -11.52
N TYR A 514 -11.55 0.50 -11.70
CA TYR A 514 -12.61 1.50 -11.51
C TYR A 514 -12.79 1.89 -10.04
N ASN A 515 -12.62 0.94 -9.12
CA ASN A 515 -12.60 1.22 -7.69
C ASN A 515 -11.48 2.23 -7.35
N ALA A 516 -10.27 1.97 -7.80
CA ALA A 516 -9.14 2.86 -7.55
C ALA A 516 -9.32 4.23 -8.22
N TRP A 517 -9.76 4.24 -9.48
CA TRP A 517 -9.95 5.45 -10.24
C TRP A 517 -11.01 6.37 -9.62
N SER A 518 -12.19 5.84 -9.29
CA SER A 518 -13.27 6.62 -8.65
C SER A 518 -12.89 7.10 -7.25
N VAL A 519 -12.22 6.28 -6.45
CA VAL A 519 -11.72 6.66 -5.12
C VAL A 519 -10.69 7.79 -5.23
N MET A 520 -9.73 7.67 -6.14
CA MET A 520 -8.70 8.69 -6.31
C MET A 520 -9.23 10.00 -6.91
N MET A 521 -10.33 9.95 -7.66
CA MET A 521 -11.00 11.13 -8.22
C MET A 521 -11.51 12.09 -7.13
N LEU A 522 -11.83 11.59 -5.94
CA LEU A 522 -12.20 12.44 -4.80
C LEU A 522 -11.11 13.48 -4.49
N ASN A 523 -9.82 13.10 -4.59
CA ASN A 523 -8.71 14.04 -4.41
C ASN A 523 -8.70 15.14 -5.48
N ALA A 524 -8.97 14.78 -6.74
CA ALA A 524 -9.03 15.76 -7.84
C ALA A 524 -10.17 16.77 -7.64
N LEU A 525 -11.34 16.33 -7.14
CA LEU A 525 -12.49 17.21 -6.93
C LEU A 525 -12.21 18.35 -5.95
N ILE A 526 -11.38 18.14 -4.95
CA ILE A 526 -11.01 19.18 -3.98
C ILE A 526 -9.70 19.88 -4.33
N GLY A 527 -8.98 19.43 -5.35
CA GLY A 527 -7.75 20.05 -5.83
C GLY A 527 -6.58 19.96 -4.85
N ASN A 528 -6.43 18.82 -4.15
CA ASN A 528 -5.42 18.64 -3.09
C ASN A 528 -4.10 18.01 -3.57
N LEU A 529 -3.92 17.82 -4.88
CA LEU A 529 -2.77 17.13 -5.45
C LEU A 529 -1.51 18.00 -5.36
N SER A 530 -0.44 17.45 -4.78
CA SER A 530 0.87 18.09 -4.60
C SER A 530 0.83 19.38 -3.77
N LEU A 531 -0.10 19.47 -2.83
CA LEU A 531 -0.26 20.61 -1.93
C LEU A 531 -0.03 20.22 -0.47
N GLU A 532 0.38 21.22 0.33
CA GLU A 532 0.47 21.10 1.79
C GLU A 532 -0.90 20.72 2.39
N GLY A 533 -0.92 19.72 3.24
CA GLY A 533 -2.13 19.15 3.83
C GLY A 533 -2.94 18.23 2.90
N GLY A 534 -2.57 18.13 1.64
CA GLY A 534 -3.21 17.26 0.66
C GLY A 534 -2.49 15.93 0.47
N VAL A 535 -2.30 15.53 -0.78
CA VAL A 535 -1.62 14.29 -1.15
C VAL A 535 -0.41 14.56 -2.03
N PHE A 536 0.66 13.81 -1.78
CA PHE A 536 1.84 13.80 -2.63
C PHE A 536 1.90 12.52 -3.46
N VAL A 537 2.40 12.66 -4.67
CA VAL A 537 2.70 11.57 -5.59
C VAL A 537 4.16 11.20 -5.39
N GLY A 538 4.44 9.96 -4.94
CA GLY A 538 5.80 9.46 -4.67
C GLY A 538 6.27 8.47 -5.71
#